data_4a7a4605536cd5a02f7ab3a12abd2da8
#
_entry.id   4a7a4605536cd5a02f7ab3a12abd2da8
#
_cell.length_a   1.000
_cell.length_b   1.000
_cell.length_c   1.000
_cell.angle_alpha   90.00
_cell.angle_beta   90.00
_cell.angle_gamma   90.00
#
_symmetry.space_group_name_H-M   'P 1'
#
loop_
_entity.id
_entity.type
_entity.pdbx_description
1 polymer ?
#
loop_
_entity_poly.entity_id
_entity_poly.type
_entity_poly.pdbx_seq_one_letter_code
_entity_poly.pdbx_strand_id
1 'polypeptide(L)'
;MYFRKIILLNALLTFFSLTQASETLNPIVVGNSISPVDIHTSPASMEVFTSSDIEMRGFADMQELLSSISSINITSNGGIGQLTSIFTRGTESNHTKIILDGVELNPGTLALAPIQNISIDSIDRIEIIKGSSSALHGARTIGGIINIKTKENSNSIKMSTGSWSTNTTSLSQNYNLNGLKMNINANRKESKSKTAGRYSTKRHAYNTDNISLGLSKEINDYVFSTKLYNSNGNTQYDNFGTNENQDHDDYFYNFGLKKFINDDIFEIKLVGSQNRIIQKKVGSNDFTDTLRDIYDFSYTNVGSNVVQKIGLVYTKEHMSELVYGGTAYAVSYTHLT
;
A
#
# COMPACT_ATOMS: atom_id res chain seq x y z
N MET A 1 43.31 12.63 -16.72
CA MET A 1 42.10 11.79 -16.55
C MET A 1 41.56 11.76 -15.11
N TYR A 2 42.36 12.09 -14.11
CA TYR A 2 41.95 12.15 -12.67
C TYR A 2 41.17 13.41 -12.29
N PHE A 3 41.45 14.55 -12.91
CA PHE A 3 40.81 15.84 -12.57
C PHE A 3 39.28 15.90 -12.90
N ARG A 4 38.84 15.19 -13.94
CA ARG A 4 37.40 15.11 -14.30
C ARG A 4 36.57 14.25 -13.34
N LYS A 5 37.16 13.25 -12.70
CA LYS A 5 36.49 12.39 -11.72
C LYS A 5 36.29 13.09 -10.37
N ILE A 6 37.17 14.02 -10.00
CA ILE A 6 37.08 14.80 -8.76
C ILE A 6 35.97 15.86 -8.87
N ILE A 7 35.76 16.46 -10.04
CA ILE A 7 34.69 17.44 -10.27
C ILE A 7 33.30 16.77 -10.24
N LEU A 8 33.17 15.57 -10.79
CA LEU A 8 31.93 14.80 -10.72
C LEU A 8 31.62 14.33 -9.30
N LEU A 9 32.60 13.98 -8.50
CA LEU A 9 32.41 13.58 -7.11
C LEU A 9 32.01 14.78 -6.22
N ASN A 10 32.60 15.98 -6.47
CA ASN A 10 32.19 17.19 -5.76
C ASN A 10 30.83 17.71 -6.18
N ALA A 11 30.42 17.56 -7.44
CA ALA A 11 29.09 17.90 -7.90
C ALA A 11 28.01 16.96 -7.30
N LEU A 12 28.35 15.71 -7.00
CA LEU A 12 27.45 14.76 -6.32
C LEU A 12 27.32 15.06 -4.81
N LEU A 13 28.37 15.60 -4.19
CA LEU A 13 28.39 15.96 -2.76
C LEU A 13 27.69 17.28 -2.44
N THR A 14 27.57 18.21 -3.39
CA THR A 14 26.87 19.49 -3.17
C THR A 14 25.34 19.39 -3.26
N PHE A 15 24.79 18.26 -3.74
CA PHE A 15 23.36 18.01 -3.72
C PHE A 15 22.81 17.53 -2.34
N PHE A 16 23.69 17.27 -1.36
CA PHE A 16 23.31 16.63 -0.10
C PHE A 16 23.08 17.59 1.08
N SER A 17 23.05 18.90 0.88
CA SER A 17 22.93 19.87 2.00
C SER A 17 21.71 20.75 1.88
N LEU A 18 20.52 20.16 1.99
CA LEU A 18 19.30 20.87 2.40
C LEU A 18 18.54 19.97 3.38
N THR A 19 19.06 19.86 4.59
CA THR A 19 18.26 19.41 5.73
C THR A 19 17.25 20.52 6.07
N GLN A 20 16.03 20.41 5.53
CA GLN A 20 14.92 21.14 6.11
C GLN A 20 14.56 20.46 7.44
N ALA A 21 14.60 21.22 8.52
CA ALA A 21 14.00 20.82 9.78
C ALA A 21 12.50 20.59 9.53
N SER A 22 12.07 19.34 9.63
CA SER A 22 10.66 18.99 9.61
C SER A 22 10.05 19.42 10.94
N GLU A 23 9.17 20.41 10.94
CA GLU A 23 8.25 20.58 12.06
C GLU A 23 7.43 19.30 12.20
N THR A 24 7.53 18.66 13.36
CA THR A 24 6.68 17.51 13.70
C THR A 24 5.27 18.03 13.98
N LEU A 25 4.49 18.18 12.91
CA LEU A 25 3.05 18.38 13.03
C LEU A 25 2.45 17.10 13.62
N ASN A 26 1.53 17.24 14.56
CA ASN A 26 0.77 16.12 15.09
C ASN A 26 0.15 15.34 13.94
N PRO A 27 0.22 14.00 13.95
CA PRO A 27 -0.30 13.20 12.86
C PRO A 27 -1.81 13.42 12.74
N ILE A 28 -2.24 13.93 11.60
CA ILE A 28 -3.66 14.08 11.26
C ILE A 28 -4.14 12.75 10.71
N VAL A 29 -5.12 12.16 11.36
CA VAL A 29 -5.68 10.86 10.97
C VAL A 29 -6.84 11.04 10.00
N VAL A 30 -6.79 10.37 8.87
CA VAL A 30 -7.79 10.50 7.77
C VAL A 30 -8.70 9.26 7.66
N GLY A 31 -8.75 8.42 8.65
CA GLY A 31 -9.38 7.10 8.49
C GLY A 31 -10.81 6.95 8.95
N ASN A 32 -11.22 7.61 10.01
CA ASN A 32 -12.50 7.33 10.68
C ASN A 32 -13.43 8.55 10.78
N SER A 33 -13.18 9.59 10.00
CA SER A 33 -13.99 10.80 9.97
C SER A 33 -14.15 11.34 8.55
N ILE A 34 -15.23 12.07 8.32
CA ILE A 34 -15.51 12.76 7.04
C ILE A 34 -14.46 13.84 6.76
N SER A 35 -13.86 14.39 7.79
CA SER A 35 -12.73 15.35 7.74
C SER A 35 -11.53 14.79 8.52
N PRO A 36 -10.30 15.27 8.23
CA PRO A 36 -9.12 14.93 9.01
C PRO A 36 -9.33 15.21 10.49
N VAL A 37 -9.07 14.25 11.36
CA VAL A 37 -9.26 14.35 12.82
C VAL A 37 -7.92 14.08 13.49
N ASP A 38 -7.61 14.86 14.51
CA ASP A 38 -6.47 14.61 15.38
C ASP A 38 -6.66 13.27 16.10
N ILE A 39 -5.60 12.46 16.15
CA ILE A 39 -5.60 11.14 16.80
C ILE A 39 -6.06 11.21 18.26
N HIS A 40 -5.78 12.31 18.95
CA HIS A 40 -6.13 12.50 20.36
C HIS A 40 -7.61 12.83 20.57
N THR A 41 -8.30 13.32 19.54
CA THR A 41 -9.73 13.68 19.60
C THR A 41 -10.62 12.65 18.88
N SER A 42 -10.04 11.65 18.23
CA SER A 42 -10.77 10.62 17.56
C SER A 42 -11.50 9.70 18.56
N PRO A 43 -12.80 9.43 18.35
CA PRO A 43 -13.55 8.47 19.18
C PRO A 43 -13.16 7.01 18.92
N ALA A 44 -12.44 6.73 17.83
CA ALA A 44 -12.00 5.38 17.49
C ALA A 44 -10.66 5.05 18.14
N SER A 45 -10.47 3.78 18.51
CA SER A 45 -9.16 3.28 18.93
C SER A 45 -8.24 3.20 17.73
N MET A 46 -7.23 4.07 17.69
CA MET A 46 -6.34 4.24 16.55
C MET A 46 -4.88 4.17 16.98
N GLU A 47 -4.06 3.68 16.09
CA GLU A 47 -2.59 3.78 16.19
C GLU A 47 -2.06 4.34 14.87
N VAL A 48 -1.04 5.18 14.96
CA VAL A 48 -0.37 5.77 13.80
C VAL A 48 1.12 5.53 13.93
N PHE A 49 1.73 5.06 12.85
CA PHE A 49 3.19 4.94 12.70
C PHE A 49 3.60 5.86 11.57
N THR A 50 4.42 6.84 11.88
CA THR A 50 5.05 7.71 10.89
C THR A 50 6.29 7.05 10.29
N SER A 51 6.82 7.60 9.19
CA SER A 51 8.10 7.14 8.63
C SER A 51 9.23 7.21 9.66
N SER A 52 9.23 8.22 10.52
CA SER A 52 10.19 8.34 11.62
C SER A 52 10.05 7.21 12.65
N ASP A 53 8.84 6.85 13.04
CA ASP A 53 8.59 5.72 13.95
C ASP A 53 9.06 4.40 13.37
N ILE A 54 8.79 4.20 12.07
CA ILE A 54 9.20 3.02 11.32
C ILE A 54 10.72 2.89 11.29
N GLU A 55 11.41 3.99 10.99
CA GLU A 55 12.87 4.03 10.93
C GLU A 55 13.51 3.87 12.31
N MET A 56 13.00 4.54 13.35
CA MET A 56 13.54 4.44 14.72
C MET A 56 13.38 3.03 15.31
N ARG A 57 12.27 2.36 15.03
CA ARG A 57 12.02 1.00 15.53
C ARG A 57 12.71 -0.07 14.67
N GLY A 58 13.19 0.28 13.46
CA GLY A 58 13.97 -0.58 12.60
C GLY A 58 13.21 -1.77 12.00
N PHE A 59 11.91 -1.63 11.77
CA PHE A 59 11.10 -2.69 11.14
C PHE A 59 11.63 -3.04 9.75
N ALA A 60 11.82 -4.33 9.49
CA ALA A 60 12.34 -4.84 8.23
C ALA A 60 11.26 -4.99 7.14
N ASP A 61 10.00 -5.15 7.53
CA ASP A 61 8.86 -5.30 6.63
C ASP A 61 7.52 -4.99 7.33
N MET A 62 6.43 -5.02 6.54
CA MET A 62 5.07 -4.80 7.02
C MET A 62 4.60 -5.84 8.03
N GLN A 63 5.06 -7.08 7.93
CA GLN A 63 4.67 -8.15 8.85
C GLN A 63 5.20 -7.87 10.25
N GLU A 64 6.48 -7.46 10.34
CA GLU A 64 7.12 -7.13 11.61
C GLU A 64 6.45 -5.92 12.27
N LEU A 65 6.18 -4.85 11.49
CA LEU A 65 5.47 -3.68 11.99
C LEU A 65 4.10 -4.06 12.54
N LEU A 66 3.27 -4.73 11.74
CA LEU A 66 1.91 -5.10 12.16
C LEU A 66 1.90 -6.09 13.32
N SER A 67 2.89 -6.98 13.41
CA SER A 67 3.05 -7.90 14.55
C SER A 67 3.38 -7.19 15.86
N SER A 68 3.92 -5.97 15.81
CA SER A 68 4.21 -5.16 17.01
C SER A 68 2.95 -4.57 17.66
N ILE A 69 1.80 -4.69 17.00
CA ILE A 69 0.54 -4.09 17.43
C ILE A 69 -0.28 -5.12 18.22
N SER A 70 -0.57 -4.83 19.48
CA SER A 70 -1.18 -5.78 20.43
C SER A 70 -2.54 -6.35 19.99
N SER A 71 -3.27 -5.66 19.12
CA SER A 71 -4.59 -6.06 18.63
C SER A 71 -4.57 -6.78 17.27
N ILE A 72 -3.40 -6.97 16.70
CA ILE A 72 -3.21 -7.60 15.39
C ILE A 72 -2.36 -8.86 15.57
N ASN A 73 -2.89 -9.98 15.11
CA ASN A 73 -2.13 -11.20 14.96
C ASN A 73 -1.79 -11.42 13.49
N ILE A 74 -0.55 -11.75 13.21
CA ILE A 74 -0.06 -12.03 11.87
C ILE A 74 0.32 -13.50 11.77
N THR A 75 -0.13 -14.14 10.70
CA THR A 75 0.31 -15.48 10.35
C THR A 75 0.82 -15.48 8.91
N SER A 76 2.04 -15.93 8.71
CA SER A 76 2.63 -16.13 7.39
C SER A 76 2.77 -17.62 7.09
N ASN A 77 2.53 -17.99 5.84
CA ASN A 77 2.69 -19.36 5.36
C ASN A 77 4.16 -19.78 5.20
N GLY A 78 5.10 -18.89 5.51
CA GLY A 78 6.52 -19.18 5.36
C GLY A 78 7.42 -18.00 5.67
N GLY A 79 8.51 -17.89 4.91
CA GLY A 79 9.49 -16.81 5.03
C GLY A 79 9.04 -15.50 4.37
N ILE A 80 10.03 -14.67 4.04
CA ILE A 80 9.79 -13.38 3.38
C ILE A 80 9.02 -13.57 2.06
N GLY A 81 8.02 -12.74 1.81
CA GLY A 81 7.21 -12.74 0.59
C GLY A 81 6.11 -13.80 0.53
N GLN A 82 5.98 -14.64 1.56
CA GLN A 82 4.90 -15.62 1.62
C GLN A 82 3.58 -14.97 2.00
N LEU A 83 2.47 -15.59 1.56
CA LEU A 83 1.13 -15.14 1.88
C LEU A 83 0.98 -14.88 3.37
N THR A 84 0.49 -13.70 3.70
CA THR A 84 0.36 -13.22 5.07
C THR A 84 -1.09 -12.89 5.37
N SER A 85 -1.61 -13.48 6.44
CA SER A 85 -2.94 -13.25 6.97
C SER A 85 -2.90 -12.34 8.19
N ILE A 86 -3.85 -11.41 8.27
CA ILE A 86 -3.98 -10.41 9.33
C ILE A 86 -5.27 -10.68 10.10
N PHE A 87 -5.18 -10.87 11.39
CA PHE A 87 -6.33 -11.12 12.26
C PHE A 87 -6.45 -9.98 13.29
N THR A 88 -7.33 -9.02 13.02
CA THR A 88 -7.52 -7.86 13.90
C THR A 88 -8.59 -8.18 14.94
N ARG A 89 -8.24 -8.12 16.25
CA ARG A 89 -9.15 -8.41 17.36
C ARG A 89 -9.84 -9.79 17.25
N GLY A 90 -9.17 -10.77 16.65
CA GLY A 90 -9.71 -12.14 16.51
C GLY A 90 -10.71 -12.32 15.36
N THR A 91 -10.89 -11.30 14.50
CA THR A 91 -11.70 -11.46 13.28
C THR A 91 -10.91 -12.18 12.19
N GLU A 92 -11.58 -12.67 11.17
CA GLU A 92 -10.92 -13.27 10.00
C GLU A 92 -10.15 -12.22 9.18
N SER A 93 -9.14 -12.68 8.44
CA SER A 93 -8.23 -11.81 7.69
C SER A 93 -8.93 -10.97 6.61
N ASN A 94 -10.00 -11.48 6.02
CA ASN A 94 -10.83 -10.79 5.04
C ASN A 94 -11.75 -9.71 5.66
N HIS A 95 -11.79 -9.60 7.00
CA HIS A 95 -12.56 -8.60 7.74
C HIS A 95 -11.75 -7.33 8.05
N THR A 96 -10.50 -7.26 7.66
CA THR A 96 -9.66 -6.07 7.80
C THR A 96 -9.37 -5.48 6.42
N LYS A 97 -9.84 -4.26 6.21
CA LYS A 97 -9.62 -3.53 4.95
C LYS A 97 -8.22 -2.91 4.93
N ILE A 98 -7.47 -3.18 3.89
CA ILE A 98 -6.16 -2.58 3.65
C ILE A 98 -6.29 -1.56 2.52
N ILE A 99 -5.89 -0.33 2.79
CA ILE A 99 -5.95 0.78 1.83
C ILE A 99 -4.53 1.31 1.61
N LEU A 100 -4.11 1.42 0.37
CA LEU A 100 -2.84 2.04 -0.03
C LEU A 100 -3.14 3.25 -0.93
N ASP A 101 -2.76 4.44 -0.51
CA ASP A 101 -3.00 5.70 -1.22
C ASP A 101 -4.46 5.88 -1.69
N GLY A 102 -5.41 5.45 -0.85
CA GLY A 102 -6.84 5.56 -1.12
C GLY A 102 -7.44 4.42 -1.94
N VAL A 103 -6.64 3.40 -2.30
CA VAL A 103 -7.09 2.23 -3.06
C VAL A 103 -7.14 0.99 -2.16
N GLU A 104 -8.27 0.30 -2.13
CA GLU A 104 -8.43 -0.97 -1.40
C GLU A 104 -7.63 -2.08 -2.10
N LEU A 105 -6.74 -2.73 -1.34
CA LEU A 105 -5.89 -3.81 -1.85
C LEU A 105 -6.48 -5.22 -1.67
N ASN A 106 -7.55 -5.37 -0.90
CA ASN A 106 -8.19 -6.68 -0.71
C ASN A 106 -8.85 -7.12 -2.03
N PRO A 107 -8.37 -8.16 -2.72
CA PRO A 107 -8.98 -8.64 -3.95
C PRO A 107 -10.33 -9.30 -3.69
N GLY A 108 -11.22 -9.30 -4.68
CA GLY A 108 -12.54 -9.91 -4.59
C GLY A 108 -12.58 -11.43 -4.41
N THR A 109 -11.47 -12.09 -4.64
CA THR A 109 -11.33 -13.54 -4.48
C THR A 109 -11.28 -13.95 -3.00
N LEU A 110 -10.08 -14.06 -2.41
CA LEU A 110 -9.90 -14.44 -1.01
C LEU A 110 -9.97 -13.24 -0.05
N ALA A 111 -10.02 -12.02 -0.57
CA ALA A 111 -9.98 -10.76 0.17
C ALA A 111 -8.74 -10.61 1.09
N LEU A 112 -7.66 -11.33 0.82
CA LEU A 112 -6.39 -11.24 1.51
C LEU A 112 -5.49 -10.23 0.79
N ALA A 113 -5.30 -9.06 1.37
CA ALA A 113 -4.45 -8.04 0.78
C ALA A 113 -2.97 -8.49 0.76
N PRO A 114 -2.23 -8.28 -0.33
CA PRO A 114 -0.84 -8.73 -0.49
C PRO A 114 0.16 -7.84 0.27
N ILE A 115 0.00 -7.70 1.60
CA ILE A 115 0.82 -6.82 2.44
C ILE A 115 2.30 -7.16 2.41
N GLN A 116 2.65 -8.42 2.17
CA GLN A 116 4.04 -8.89 2.03
C GLN A 116 4.77 -8.25 0.84
N ASN A 117 4.03 -7.74 -0.14
CA ASN A 117 4.57 -7.11 -1.35
C ASN A 117 4.71 -5.58 -1.20
N ILE A 118 4.20 -4.98 -0.11
CA ILE A 118 4.31 -3.54 0.13
C ILE A 118 5.67 -3.22 0.74
N SER A 119 6.41 -2.30 0.12
CA SER A 119 7.69 -1.84 0.65
C SER A 119 7.50 -0.90 1.84
N ILE A 120 8.05 -1.28 3.00
CA ILE A 120 8.03 -0.43 4.20
C ILE A 120 8.83 0.86 4.02
N ASP A 121 9.88 0.85 3.20
CA ASP A 121 10.73 2.00 2.94
C ASP A 121 10.05 3.11 2.13
N SER A 122 8.98 2.77 1.39
CA SER A 122 8.19 3.75 0.63
C SER A 122 7.06 4.38 1.44
N ILE A 123 6.88 4.00 2.70
CA ILE A 123 5.76 4.42 3.53
C ILE A 123 6.08 5.72 4.26
N ASP A 124 5.15 6.68 4.18
CA ASP A 124 5.12 7.90 4.97
C ASP A 124 4.47 7.67 6.33
N ARG A 125 3.30 7.06 6.33
CA ARG A 125 2.58 6.69 7.55
C ARG A 125 1.62 5.54 7.35
N ILE A 126 1.33 4.86 8.46
CA ILE A 126 0.31 3.82 8.57
C ILE A 126 -0.65 4.21 9.67
N GLU A 127 -1.93 4.27 9.35
CA GLU A 127 -3.02 4.55 10.28
C GLU A 127 -3.82 3.27 10.48
N ILE A 128 -3.94 2.82 11.73
CA ILE A 128 -4.63 1.59 12.09
C ILE A 128 -5.86 1.95 12.89
N ILE A 129 -7.03 1.75 12.32
CA ILE A 129 -8.32 2.01 12.92
C ILE A 129 -8.91 0.68 13.36
N LYS A 130 -9.10 0.51 14.65
CA LYS A 130 -9.52 -0.76 15.26
C LYS A 130 -11.02 -0.76 15.53
N GLY A 131 -11.69 -1.80 15.05
CA GLY A 131 -13.13 -1.99 15.22
C GLY A 131 -13.93 -1.61 13.98
N SER A 132 -15.23 -1.79 14.05
CA SER A 132 -16.13 -1.62 12.92
C SER A 132 -16.17 -0.15 12.44
N SER A 133 -15.90 0.05 11.17
CA SER A 133 -15.96 1.35 10.48
C SER A 133 -16.83 1.29 9.22
N SER A 134 -17.76 0.33 9.18
CA SER A 134 -18.58 0.03 8.00
C SER A 134 -19.44 1.21 7.52
N ALA A 135 -19.86 2.09 8.42
CA ALA A 135 -20.65 3.27 8.08
C ALA A 135 -19.91 4.27 7.18
N LEU A 136 -18.57 4.35 7.29
CA LEU A 136 -17.74 5.28 6.50
C LEU A 136 -16.95 4.59 5.38
N HIS A 137 -16.66 3.31 5.54
CA HIS A 137 -15.72 2.61 4.67
C HIS A 137 -16.31 1.36 4.01
N GLY A 138 -17.60 1.11 4.22
CA GLY A 138 -18.33 0.00 3.59
C GLY A 138 -17.95 -1.37 4.13
N ALA A 139 -18.09 -2.39 3.30
CA ALA A 139 -17.85 -3.79 3.65
C ALA A 139 -16.39 -4.08 4.04
N ARG A 140 -16.15 -5.25 4.67
CA ARG A 140 -14.82 -5.77 5.09
C ARG A 140 -14.12 -4.95 6.18
N THR A 141 -14.85 -4.16 6.96
CA THR A 141 -14.28 -3.29 8.00
C THR A 141 -14.73 -3.66 9.42
N ILE A 142 -15.13 -4.91 9.63
CA ILE A 142 -15.55 -5.42 10.95
C ILE A 142 -14.35 -5.48 11.90
N GLY A 143 -13.20 -5.95 11.43
CA GLY A 143 -11.95 -5.99 12.19
C GLY A 143 -11.29 -4.62 12.30
N GLY A 144 -11.44 -3.80 11.29
CA GLY A 144 -10.86 -2.47 11.22
C GLY A 144 -10.30 -2.13 9.84
N ILE A 145 -9.48 -1.07 9.81
CA ILE A 145 -8.86 -0.54 8.60
C ILE A 145 -7.38 -0.32 8.87
N ILE A 146 -6.54 -0.68 7.91
CA ILE A 146 -5.13 -0.30 7.86
C ILE A 146 -4.96 0.60 6.63
N ASN A 147 -4.80 1.90 6.86
CA ASN A 147 -4.63 2.90 5.83
C ASN A 147 -3.15 3.27 5.71
N ILE A 148 -2.58 3.04 4.55
CA ILE A 148 -1.16 3.20 4.24
C ILE A 148 -1.01 4.36 3.27
N LYS A 149 -0.09 5.27 3.56
CA LYS A 149 0.29 6.38 2.69
C LYS A 149 1.74 6.26 2.28
N THR A 150 2.00 6.39 0.98
CA THR A 150 3.37 6.44 0.46
C THR A 150 3.98 7.82 0.63
N LYS A 151 5.33 7.87 0.66
CA LYS A 151 6.10 9.11 0.80
C LYS A 151 5.80 10.07 -0.35
N GLU A 152 5.44 11.30 -0.01
CA GLU A 152 5.16 12.39 -0.97
C GLU A 152 6.19 13.51 -0.91
N ASN A 153 6.75 13.77 0.28
CA ASN A 153 7.68 14.88 0.51
C ASN A 153 9.04 14.37 1.02
N SER A 154 9.59 13.34 0.38
CA SER A 154 10.85 12.74 0.78
C SER A 154 11.84 12.73 -0.36
N ASN A 155 13.11 13.04 -0.07
CA ASN A 155 14.24 12.87 -0.98
C ASN A 155 15.26 11.98 -0.26
N SER A 156 15.26 10.69 -0.58
CA SER A 156 16.11 9.72 0.10
C SER A 156 16.51 8.56 -0.82
N ILE A 157 17.70 8.05 -0.59
CA ILE A 157 18.17 6.78 -1.13
C ILE A 157 18.55 5.93 0.07
N LYS A 158 18.02 4.72 0.15
CA LYS A 158 18.33 3.76 1.21
C LYS A 158 18.77 2.45 0.59
N MET A 159 19.85 1.91 1.11
CA MET A 159 20.35 0.58 0.75
C MET A 159 20.58 -0.20 2.03
N SER A 160 20.09 -1.42 2.09
CA SER A 160 20.31 -2.31 3.22
C SER A 160 20.65 -3.71 2.75
N THR A 161 21.46 -4.39 3.56
CA THR A 161 21.79 -5.80 3.38
C THR A 161 21.61 -6.52 4.72
N GLY A 162 21.16 -7.75 4.67
CA GLY A 162 20.84 -8.53 5.87
C GLY A 162 21.02 -10.02 5.68
N SER A 163 20.56 -10.76 6.67
CA SER A 163 20.58 -12.22 6.68
C SER A 163 19.87 -12.80 5.44
N TRP A 164 20.25 -14.02 5.06
CA TRP A 164 19.68 -14.74 3.89
C TRP A 164 19.92 -14.04 2.54
N SER A 165 21.00 -13.27 2.43
CA SER A 165 21.29 -12.41 1.26
C SER A 165 20.10 -11.48 0.95
N THR A 166 19.46 -10.95 1.98
CA THR A 166 18.40 -9.96 1.81
C THR A 166 19.04 -8.62 1.48
N ASN A 167 18.70 -8.08 0.33
CA ASN A 167 19.12 -6.77 -0.13
C ASN A 167 17.88 -5.92 -0.43
N THR A 168 17.89 -4.69 0.02
CA THR A 168 16.84 -3.71 -0.29
C THR A 168 17.48 -2.45 -0.83
N THR A 169 16.93 -1.92 -1.90
CA THR A 169 17.28 -0.62 -2.45
C THR A 169 16.00 0.18 -2.62
N SER A 170 15.97 1.37 -2.02
CA SER A 170 14.82 2.26 -2.07
C SER A 170 15.25 3.65 -2.49
N LEU A 171 14.45 4.27 -3.35
CA LEU A 171 14.55 5.64 -3.82
C LEU A 171 13.24 6.34 -3.57
N SER A 172 13.28 7.49 -2.93
CA SER A 172 12.15 8.42 -2.85
C SER A 172 12.61 9.78 -3.34
N GLN A 173 11.88 10.37 -4.26
CA GLN A 173 12.17 11.69 -4.82
C GLN A 173 10.90 12.51 -4.92
N ASN A 174 11.02 13.79 -4.61
CA ASN A 174 9.93 14.74 -4.69
C ASN A 174 10.40 15.99 -5.45
N TYR A 175 9.55 16.48 -6.32
CA TYR A 175 9.78 17.67 -7.14
C TYR A 175 8.57 18.58 -7.07
N ASN A 176 8.82 19.89 -7.04
CA ASN A 176 7.79 20.90 -7.21
C ASN A 176 8.20 21.83 -8.36
N LEU A 177 7.49 21.72 -9.46
CA LEU A 177 7.73 22.53 -10.66
C LEU A 177 6.52 23.41 -10.94
N ASN A 178 6.62 24.71 -10.67
CA ASN A 178 5.55 25.68 -10.87
C ASN A 178 4.19 25.22 -10.28
N GLY A 179 4.21 24.71 -9.03
CA GLY A 179 3.03 24.22 -8.34
C GLY A 179 2.58 22.80 -8.73
N LEU A 180 3.19 22.18 -9.74
CA LEU A 180 3.06 20.75 -9.98
C LEU A 180 3.94 19.99 -9.00
N LYS A 181 3.32 19.32 -8.03
CA LYS A 181 4.00 18.43 -7.09
C LYS A 181 4.09 17.04 -7.71
N MET A 182 5.28 16.47 -7.74
CA MET A 182 5.56 15.12 -8.23
C MET A 182 6.31 14.35 -7.15
N ASN A 183 5.90 13.12 -6.91
CA ASN A 183 6.65 12.20 -6.05
C ASN A 183 6.84 10.85 -6.76
N ILE A 184 8.02 10.28 -6.61
CA ILE A 184 8.38 8.98 -7.17
C ILE A 184 8.98 8.16 -6.03
N ASN A 185 8.45 6.96 -5.80
CA ASN A 185 9.06 5.98 -4.94
C ASN A 185 9.35 4.73 -5.76
N ALA A 186 10.57 4.24 -5.69
CA ALA A 186 10.98 2.99 -6.32
C ALA A 186 11.71 2.14 -5.29
N ASN A 187 11.36 0.87 -5.22
CA ASN A 187 11.94 -0.06 -4.27
C ASN A 187 12.16 -1.42 -4.93
N ARG A 188 13.30 -2.02 -4.63
CA ARG A 188 13.63 -3.41 -4.97
C ARG A 188 14.06 -4.14 -3.72
N LYS A 189 13.45 -5.28 -3.43
CA LYS A 189 13.83 -6.18 -2.34
C LYS A 189 14.07 -7.57 -2.89
N GLU A 190 15.21 -8.15 -2.55
CA GLU A 190 15.58 -9.52 -2.89
C GLU A 190 16.01 -10.27 -1.63
N SER A 191 15.65 -11.55 -1.54
CA SER A 191 16.07 -12.42 -0.44
C SER A 191 16.17 -13.85 -0.92
N LYS A 192 17.13 -14.59 -0.39
CA LYS A 192 17.21 -16.06 -0.51
C LYS A 192 16.50 -16.76 0.64
N SER A 193 15.69 -16.08 1.39
CA SER A 193 14.88 -16.48 2.53
C SER A 193 15.19 -17.87 3.14
N LYS A 194 14.67 -18.13 4.33
CA LYS A 194 14.78 -19.44 4.96
C LYS A 194 13.62 -20.32 4.46
N THR A 195 13.89 -21.62 4.27
CA THR A 195 12.77 -22.55 4.09
C THR A 195 11.91 -22.61 5.35
N ALA A 196 10.61 -22.52 5.19
CA ALA A 196 9.64 -22.79 6.26
C ALA A 196 9.03 -24.19 6.13
N GLY A 197 9.30 -24.88 5.02
CA GLY A 197 8.75 -26.20 4.75
C GLY A 197 9.33 -27.26 5.68
N ARG A 198 8.45 -28.07 6.25
CA ARG A 198 8.84 -29.23 7.09
C ARG A 198 9.61 -30.28 6.29
N TYR A 199 9.36 -30.35 4.99
CA TYR A 199 9.87 -31.40 4.11
C TYR A 199 10.94 -30.93 3.13
N SER A 200 11.20 -29.62 3.06
CA SER A 200 12.21 -29.05 2.18
C SER A 200 13.36 -28.44 2.97
N THR A 201 14.59 -28.73 2.51
CA THR A 201 15.81 -28.08 3.00
C THR A 201 16.25 -26.93 2.10
N LYS A 202 15.52 -26.67 1.01
CA LYS A 202 15.83 -25.64 0.04
C LYS A 202 15.43 -24.26 0.59
N ARG A 203 16.20 -23.26 0.23
CA ARG A 203 15.84 -21.87 0.48
C ARG A 203 14.83 -21.42 -0.57
N HIS A 204 13.88 -20.59 -0.16
CA HIS A 204 12.86 -20.03 -1.03
C HIS A 204 13.21 -18.58 -1.32
N ALA A 205 13.59 -18.30 -2.55
CA ALA A 205 13.90 -16.96 -3.00
C ALA A 205 12.65 -16.09 -3.07
N TYR A 206 12.83 -14.81 -2.81
CA TYR A 206 11.82 -13.78 -2.96
C TYR A 206 12.45 -12.56 -3.63
N ASN A 207 11.75 -11.99 -4.58
CA ASN A 207 12.05 -10.67 -5.09
C ASN A 207 10.75 -9.90 -5.33
N THR A 208 10.81 -8.58 -5.14
CA THR A 208 9.73 -7.66 -5.50
C THR A 208 10.30 -6.32 -5.92
N ASP A 209 9.72 -5.77 -6.96
CA ASP A 209 9.94 -4.42 -7.44
C ASP A 209 8.66 -3.62 -7.24
N ASN A 210 8.76 -2.48 -6.57
CA ASN A 210 7.64 -1.58 -6.34
C ASN A 210 7.97 -0.22 -6.93
N ILE A 211 7.02 0.38 -7.62
CA ILE A 211 7.11 1.76 -8.08
C ILE A 211 5.80 2.49 -7.81
N SER A 212 5.88 3.70 -7.28
CA SER A 212 4.74 4.61 -7.19
C SER A 212 5.08 5.97 -7.76
N LEU A 213 4.11 6.56 -8.43
CA LEU A 213 4.17 7.93 -8.96
C LEU A 213 2.95 8.68 -8.47
N GLY A 214 3.18 9.81 -7.82
CA GLY A 214 2.13 10.75 -7.45
C GLY A 214 2.31 12.08 -8.17
N LEU A 215 1.21 12.63 -8.64
CA LEU A 215 1.14 13.96 -9.25
C LEU A 215 0.01 14.73 -8.58
N SER A 216 0.24 16.00 -8.24
CA SER A 216 -0.81 16.87 -7.74
C SER A 216 -0.57 18.31 -8.20
N LYS A 217 -1.63 18.97 -8.64
CA LYS A 217 -1.60 20.38 -9.01
C LYS A 217 -2.88 21.08 -8.59
N GLU A 218 -2.70 22.24 -7.97
CA GLU A 218 -3.77 23.18 -7.67
C GLU A 218 -3.81 24.27 -8.74
N ILE A 219 -4.99 24.52 -9.27
CA ILE A 219 -5.27 25.57 -10.26
C ILE A 219 -6.57 26.25 -9.85
N ASN A 220 -6.48 27.48 -9.36
CA ASN A 220 -7.59 28.21 -8.73
C ASN A 220 -8.23 27.35 -7.61
N ASP A 221 -9.53 27.06 -7.70
CA ASP A 221 -10.28 26.25 -6.71
C ASP A 221 -10.28 24.76 -7.00
N TYR A 222 -9.47 24.30 -7.98
CA TYR A 222 -9.40 22.90 -8.36
C TYR A 222 -8.09 22.27 -7.91
N VAL A 223 -8.18 21.07 -7.36
CA VAL A 223 -7.02 20.21 -7.08
C VAL A 223 -7.13 18.94 -7.92
N PHE A 224 -6.19 18.77 -8.82
CA PHE A 224 -5.99 17.55 -9.59
C PHE A 224 -4.97 16.67 -8.88
N SER A 225 -5.27 15.40 -8.75
CA SER A 225 -4.36 14.43 -8.15
C SER A 225 -4.35 13.13 -8.94
N THR A 226 -3.19 12.48 -8.98
CA THR A 226 -3.02 11.18 -9.60
C THR A 226 -2.05 10.36 -8.76
N LYS A 227 -2.40 9.11 -8.52
CA LYS A 227 -1.50 8.11 -7.96
C LYS A 227 -1.48 6.89 -8.87
N LEU A 228 -0.30 6.45 -9.22
CA LEU A 228 -0.04 5.21 -9.95
C LEU A 228 0.85 4.33 -9.07
N TYR A 229 0.59 3.05 -9.05
CA TYR A 229 1.37 2.07 -8.30
C TYR A 229 1.47 0.78 -9.09
N ASN A 230 2.65 0.18 -9.07
CA ASN A 230 2.87 -1.18 -9.54
C ASN A 230 3.79 -1.91 -8.56
N SER A 231 3.47 -3.17 -8.31
CA SER A 231 4.29 -4.12 -7.58
C SER A 231 4.33 -5.44 -8.33
N ASN A 232 5.50 -5.88 -8.71
CA ASN A 232 5.69 -7.17 -9.36
C ASN A 232 6.85 -7.94 -8.74
N GLY A 233 6.78 -9.25 -8.82
CA GLY A 233 7.85 -10.08 -8.29
C GLY A 233 7.55 -11.57 -8.29
N ASN A 234 8.47 -12.31 -7.68
CA ASN A 234 8.39 -13.76 -7.58
C ASN A 234 8.68 -14.23 -6.16
N THR A 235 7.91 -15.21 -5.72
CA THR A 235 8.07 -15.87 -4.42
C THR A 235 8.16 -17.38 -4.65
N GLN A 236 9.22 -17.99 -4.14
CA GLN A 236 9.33 -19.45 -4.09
C GLN A 236 8.73 -19.98 -2.78
N TYR A 237 8.04 -21.11 -2.85
CA TYR A 237 7.45 -21.75 -1.68
C TYR A 237 7.55 -23.27 -1.75
N ASP A 238 7.41 -23.92 -0.59
CA ASP A 238 7.40 -25.37 -0.51
C ASP A 238 5.98 -25.91 -0.59
N ASN A 239 5.75 -26.78 -1.55
CA ASN A 239 4.50 -27.51 -1.71
C ASN A 239 4.78 -29.02 -1.52
N PHE A 240 4.67 -29.49 -0.27
CA PHE A 240 4.93 -30.88 0.14
C PHE A 240 6.27 -31.44 -0.38
N GLY A 241 7.35 -30.65 -0.27
CA GLY A 241 8.70 -31.00 -0.70
C GLY A 241 9.04 -30.61 -2.14
N THR A 242 8.08 -30.09 -2.89
CA THR A 242 8.30 -29.54 -4.23
C THR A 242 8.48 -28.02 -4.12
N ASN A 243 9.58 -27.51 -4.69
CA ASN A 243 9.81 -26.07 -4.73
C ASN A 243 9.03 -25.49 -5.92
N GLU A 244 8.02 -24.68 -5.62
CA GLU A 244 7.16 -24.03 -6.60
C GLU A 244 7.37 -22.51 -6.58
N ASN A 245 6.86 -21.82 -7.59
CA ASN A 245 6.99 -20.38 -7.77
C ASN A 245 5.62 -19.74 -7.85
N GLN A 246 5.49 -18.55 -7.27
CA GLN A 246 4.34 -17.67 -7.42
C GLN A 246 4.82 -16.34 -7.94
N ASP A 247 4.33 -15.92 -9.10
CA ASP A 247 4.48 -14.55 -9.58
C ASP A 247 3.30 -13.71 -9.10
N HIS A 248 3.56 -12.46 -8.77
CA HIS A 248 2.54 -11.46 -8.52
C HIS A 248 2.76 -10.24 -9.41
N ASP A 249 1.67 -9.62 -9.82
CA ASP A 249 1.65 -8.34 -10.53
C ASP A 249 0.41 -7.56 -10.08
N ASP A 250 0.65 -6.56 -9.24
CA ASP A 250 -0.37 -5.73 -8.65
C ASP A 250 -0.20 -4.32 -9.18
N TYR A 251 -1.23 -3.74 -9.77
CA TYR A 251 -1.20 -2.32 -10.11
C TYR A 251 -2.48 -1.61 -9.71
N PHE A 252 -2.39 -0.30 -9.51
CA PHE A 252 -3.54 0.57 -9.43
C PHE A 252 -3.26 1.97 -9.96
N TYR A 253 -4.34 2.64 -10.31
CA TYR A 253 -4.40 4.07 -10.51
C TYR A 253 -5.52 4.69 -9.68
N ASN A 254 -5.31 5.94 -9.26
CA ASN A 254 -6.29 6.74 -8.54
C ASN A 254 -6.20 8.17 -9.08
N PHE A 255 -7.22 8.59 -9.83
CA PHE A 255 -7.36 9.95 -10.31
C PHE A 255 -8.39 10.68 -9.47
N GLY A 256 -8.01 11.82 -8.92
CA GLY A 256 -8.85 12.67 -8.10
C GLY A 256 -8.98 14.08 -8.68
N LEU A 257 -10.19 14.59 -8.65
CA LEU A 257 -10.50 15.99 -8.92
C LEU A 257 -11.30 16.52 -7.74
N LYS A 258 -10.79 17.54 -7.06
CA LYS A 258 -11.53 18.29 -6.04
C LYS A 258 -11.79 19.70 -6.54
N LYS A 259 -12.97 20.22 -6.24
CA LYS A 259 -13.31 21.62 -6.40
C LYS A 259 -13.76 22.17 -5.05
N PHE A 260 -13.16 23.29 -4.65
CA PHE A 260 -13.55 24.03 -3.46
C PHE A 260 -14.52 25.15 -3.86
N ILE A 261 -15.62 25.28 -3.14
CA ILE A 261 -16.60 26.38 -3.30
C ILE A 261 -16.86 26.89 -1.89
N ASN A 262 -16.24 28.02 -1.53
CA ASN A 262 -16.12 28.48 -0.15
C ASN A 262 -15.47 27.37 0.70
N ASP A 263 -16.18 26.86 1.71
CA ASP A 263 -15.72 25.78 2.58
C ASP A 263 -16.18 24.38 2.09
N ASP A 264 -17.06 24.34 1.10
CA ASP A 264 -17.60 23.08 0.57
C ASP A 264 -16.65 22.41 -0.44
N ILE A 265 -16.70 21.08 -0.51
CA ILE A 265 -15.81 20.29 -1.36
C ILE A 265 -16.65 19.37 -2.26
N PHE A 266 -16.48 19.51 -3.56
CA PHE A 266 -16.90 18.52 -4.54
C PHE A 266 -15.70 17.65 -4.91
N GLU A 267 -15.86 16.34 -4.86
CA GLU A 267 -14.79 15.40 -5.19
C GLU A 267 -15.27 14.34 -6.16
N ILE A 268 -14.45 14.08 -7.17
CA ILE A 268 -14.62 12.98 -8.12
C ILE A 268 -13.34 12.13 -8.01
N LYS A 269 -13.50 10.81 -7.85
CA LYS A 269 -12.41 9.86 -7.94
C LYS A 269 -12.71 8.77 -8.94
N LEU A 270 -11.70 8.43 -9.71
CA LEU A 270 -11.68 7.30 -10.63
C LEU A 270 -10.53 6.40 -10.21
N VAL A 271 -10.88 5.22 -9.73
CA VAL A 271 -9.89 4.26 -9.22
C VAL A 271 -10.00 2.97 -10.00
N GLY A 272 -8.88 2.46 -10.48
CA GLY A 272 -8.80 1.13 -11.03
C GLY A 272 -7.67 0.36 -10.39
N SER A 273 -7.87 -0.95 -10.17
CA SER A 273 -6.85 -1.84 -9.66
C SER A 273 -6.92 -3.22 -10.29
N GLN A 274 -5.76 -3.85 -10.42
CA GLN A 274 -5.62 -5.26 -10.77
C GLN A 274 -4.73 -5.96 -9.74
N ASN A 275 -5.16 -7.14 -9.34
CA ASN A 275 -4.35 -8.09 -8.58
C ASN A 275 -4.25 -9.38 -9.37
N ARG A 276 -3.04 -9.73 -9.78
CA ARG A 276 -2.73 -10.91 -10.59
C ARG A 276 -1.73 -11.80 -9.88
N ILE A 277 -2.09 -13.07 -9.71
CA ILE A 277 -1.25 -14.09 -9.09
C ILE A 277 -1.19 -15.30 -10.02
N ILE A 278 0.02 -15.78 -10.29
CA ILE A 278 0.28 -17.00 -11.05
C ILE A 278 1.09 -17.96 -10.19
N GLN A 279 0.49 -19.05 -9.78
CA GLN A 279 1.19 -20.15 -9.10
C GLN A 279 1.67 -21.16 -10.13
N LYS A 280 2.97 -21.23 -10.33
CA LYS A 280 3.63 -22.17 -11.26
C LYS A 280 3.90 -23.49 -10.56
N LYS A 281 3.01 -24.44 -10.76
CA LYS A 281 3.07 -25.78 -10.17
C LYS A 281 3.58 -26.81 -11.17
N VAL A 282 4.06 -27.92 -10.65
CA VAL A 282 4.39 -29.08 -11.51
C VAL A 282 3.11 -29.63 -12.15
N GLY A 283 3.03 -29.57 -13.47
CA GLY A 283 1.92 -30.11 -14.26
C GLY A 283 0.80 -29.13 -14.62
N SER A 284 0.55 -28.09 -13.83
CA SER A 284 -0.45 -27.05 -14.15
C SER A 284 -0.18 -25.76 -13.42
N ASN A 285 -0.57 -24.64 -13.99
CA ASN A 285 -0.52 -23.35 -13.29
C ASN A 285 -1.90 -23.03 -12.70
N ASP A 286 -1.93 -22.57 -11.45
CA ASP A 286 -3.09 -21.88 -10.93
C ASP A 286 -2.94 -20.38 -11.19
N PHE A 287 -4.05 -19.73 -11.48
CA PHE A 287 -4.05 -18.35 -11.93
C PHE A 287 -5.24 -17.60 -11.34
N THR A 288 -4.99 -16.41 -10.84
CA THR A 288 -6.03 -15.51 -10.33
C THR A 288 -5.77 -14.11 -10.87
N ASP A 289 -6.78 -13.52 -11.49
CA ASP A 289 -6.74 -12.15 -11.98
C ASP A 289 -8.04 -11.44 -11.61
N THR A 290 -7.92 -10.41 -10.77
CA THR A 290 -9.06 -9.61 -10.29
C THR A 290 -8.86 -8.16 -10.70
N LEU A 291 -9.86 -7.60 -11.35
CA LEU A 291 -9.95 -6.21 -11.76
C LEU A 291 -11.04 -5.50 -10.96
N ARG A 292 -10.78 -4.27 -10.53
CA ARG A 292 -11.76 -3.44 -9.84
C ARG A 292 -11.73 -2.02 -10.37
N ASP A 293 -12.90 -1.49 -10.72
CA ASP A 293 -13.11 -0.10 -11.07
C ASP A 293 -14.06 0.55 -10.07
N ILE A 294 -13.71 1.74 -9.58
CA ILE A 294 -14.51 2.52 -8.64
C ILE A 294 -14.68 3.93 -9.21
N TYR A 295 -15.92 4.38 -9.21
CA TYR A 295 -16.33 5.73 -9.55
C TYR A 295 -16.97 6.34 -8.31
N ASP A 296 -16.30 7.32 -7.69
CA ASP A 296 -16.74 7.99 -6.45
C ASP A 296 -17.04 9.45 -6.75
N PHE A 297 -18.27 9.86 -6.48
CA PHE A 297 -18.73 11.23 -6.57
C PHE A 297 -19.21 11.65 -5.19
N SER A 298 -18.63 12.68 -4.62
CA SER A 298 -19.03 13.14 -3.30
C SER A 298 -19.05 14.67 -3.18
N TYR A 299 -19.95 15.12 -2.33
CA TYR A 299 -20.07 16.50 -1.89
C TYR A 299 -19.94 16.54 -0.36
N THR A 300 -19.07 17.39 0.13
CA THR A 300 -18.86 17.62 1.56
C THR A 300 -19.22 19.08 1.86
N ASN A 301 -20.21 19.29 2.72
CA ASN A 301 -20.55 20.58 3.28
C ASN A 301 -19.83 20.74 4.61
N VAL A 302 -19.07 21.83 4.76
CA VAL A 302 -18.32 22.15 5.97
C VAL A 302 -18.99 23.31 6.69
N GLY A 303 -20.01 22.99 7.49
CA GLY A 303 -20.65 23.98 8.38
C GLY A 303 -19.81 24.25 9.63
N SER A 304 -20.13 25.35 10.34
CA SER A 304 -19.40 25.78 11.55
C SER A 304 -19.36 24.74 12.68
N ASN A 305 -20.39 23.90 12.80
CA ASN A 305 -20.53 22.91 13.89
C ASN A 305 -20.73 21.48 13.38
N VAL A 306 -21.01 21.30 12.10
CA VAL A 306 -21.32 19.98 11.51
C VAL A 306 -20.70 19.89 10.15
N VAL A 307 -20.01 18.77 9.88
CA VAL A 307 -19.56 18.41 8.55
C VAL A 307 -20.44 17.28 8.03
N GLN A 308 -21.01 17.47 6.85
CA GLN A 308 -21.90 16.50 6.19
C GLN A 308 -21.29 16.08 4.87
N LYS A 309 -21.28 14.78 4.60
CA LYS A 309 -20.85 14.22 3.30
C LYS A 309 -21.95 13.38 2.70
N ILE A 310 -22.25 13.66 1.44
CA ILE A 310 -23.16 12.86 0.60
C ILE A 310 -22.34 12.39 -0.59
N GLY A 311 -22.50 11.14 -0.99
CA GLY A 311 -21.77 10.59 -2.11
C GLY A 311 -22.50 9.45 -2.79
N LEU A 312 -22.04 9.14 -3.98
CA LEU A 312 -22.43 8.00 -4.78
C LEU A 312 -21.18 7.26 -5.18
N VAL A 313 -21.09 5.99 -4.79
CA VAL A 313 -19.95 5.13 -5.16
C VAL A 313 -20.47 3.97 -6.00
N TYR A 314 -19.98 3.87 -7.22
CA TYR A 314 -20.21 2.73 -8.09
C TYR A 314 -18.94 1.90 -8.16
N THR A 315 -19.03 0.64 -7.76
CA THR A 315 -17.91 -0.31 -7.80
C THR A 315 -18.27 -1.47 -8.72
N LYS A 316 -17.40 -1.73 -9.69
CA LYS A 316 -17.43 -2.93 -10.51
C LYS A 316 -16.19 -3.75 -10.21
N GLU A 317 -16.39 -4.98 -9.77
CA GLU A 317 -15.32 -5.94 -9.56
C GLU A 317 -15.51 -7.15 -10.47
N HIS A 318 -14.46 -7.53 -11.13
CA HIS A 318 -14.46 -8.61 -12.10
C HIS A 318 -13.25 -9.50 -11.85
N MET A 319 -13.52 -10.78 -11.59
CA MET A 319 -12.51 -11.82 -11.63
C MET A 319 -12.44 -12.31 -13.07
N SER A 320 -11.46 -11.82 -13.83
CA SER A 320 -11.33 -12.10 -15.25
C SER A 320 -10.95 -13.55 -15.49
N GLU A 321 -10.15 -14.11 -14.56
CA GLU A 321 -9.70 -15.49 -14.67
C GLU A 321 -9.38 -16.05 -13.27
N LEU A 322 -9.93 -17.22 -12.99
CA LEU A 322 -9.52 -18.10 -11.89
C LEU A 322 -9.31 -19.49 -12.47
N VAL A 323 -8.08 -19.96 -12.47
CA VAL A 323 -7.75 -21.35 -12.80
C VAL A 323 -7.24 -22.01 -11.53
N TYR A 324 -7.92 -23.06 -11.10
CA TYR A 324 -7.52 -23.87 -9.96
C TYR A 324 -7.65 -25.34 -10.30
N GLY A 325 -6.55 -26.08 -10.19
CA GLY A 325 -6.51 -27.49 -10.55
C GLY A 325 -6.88 -27.76 -12.03
N GLY A 326 -6.61 -26.82 -12.93
CA GLY A 326 -6.93 -26.91 -14.36
C GLY A 326 -8.36 -26.52 -14.75
N THR A 327 -9.20 -26.08 -13.81
CA THR A 327 -10.57 -25.61 -14.09
C THR A 327 -10.63 -24.08 -14.07
N ALA A 328 -11.22 -23.47 -15.09
CA ALA A 328 -11.37 -22.01 -15.19
C ALA A 328 -12.74 -21.55 -14.69
N TYR A 329 -12.74 -20.45 -13.93
CA TYR A 329 -13.93 -19.80 -13.40
C TYR A 329 -13.88 -18.30 -13.68
N ALA A 330 -15.02 -17.68 -13.90
CA ALA A 330 -15.14 -16.22 -14.02
C ALA A 330 -16.33 -15.73 -13.20
N VAL A 331 -16.17 -14.59 -12.49
CA VAL A 331 -17.21 -13.98 -11.67
C VAL A 331 -17.14 -12.46 -11.80
N SER A 332 -18.30 -11.82 -11.86
CA SER A 332 -18.41 -10.35 -11.88
C SER A 332 -19.38 -9.85 -10.81
N TYR A 333 -19.00 -8.81 -10.10
CA TYR A 333 -19.82 -8.14 -9.09
C TYR A 333 -19.97 -6.65 -9.40
N THR A 334 -21.13 -6.11 -9.09
CA THR A 334 -21.41 -4.67 -9.17
C THR A 334 -22.09 -4.21 -7.90
N HIS A 335 -21.64 -3.10 -7.34
CA HIS A 335 -22.25 -2.46 -6.17
C HIS A 335 -22.46 -0.97 -6.44
N LEU A 336 -23.60 -0.48 -6.01
CA LEU A 336 -23.92 0.94 -5.92
C LEU A 336 -24.16 1.26 -4.43
N THR A 337 -23.43 2.25 -3.90
CA THR A 337 -23.53 2.68 -2.50
C THR A 337 -23.63 4.18 -2.40
#